data_92f5449d6ac100f943ed9c9368d5b9f1
#
_entry.id   92f5449d6ac100f943ed9c9368d5b9f1
#
_cell.length_a   1.000
_cell.length_b   1.000
_cell.length_c   1.000
_cell.angle_alpha   90.00
_cell.angle_beta   90.00
_cell.angle_gamma   90.00
#
_symmetry.space_group_name_H-M   'P 1'
#
loop_
_entity.id
_entity.type
_entity.pdbx_description
1 polymer ?
#
loop_
_entity_poly.entity_id
_entity_poly.type
_entity_poly.pdbx_seq_one_letter_code
_entity_poly.pdbx_strand_id
1 'polypeptide(L)'
;MLTVGVAMLQGARHEHMHSVLSAAEKLGLQVKIRELRKSSDIEGIDAVILPGGESTAMKIASKSEKLFSSLWKEISEDKFPVLGTCAGAILLSQQELIQTEIVRNAFGRQKESFQSEIRVEIGESNSFQGVFIRAPRFKEGSDFPIAWLKDEVVGVKEGRIMALTFHPELTTDTRFHEWLLTEAIN
;
A
#
# COMPACT_ATOMS: atom_id res chain seq x y z
N MET A 1 -11.16 -18.87 -3.25
CA MET A 1 -11.68 -17.46 -3.17
C MET A 1 -10.82 -16.73 -2.15
N LEU A 2 -10.11 -15.71 -2.59
CA LEU A 2 -9.25 -14.88 -1.72
C LEU A 2 -10.06 -13.82 -0.98
N THR A 3 -9.68 -13.50 0.24
CA THR A 3 -10.24 -12.38 1.01
C THR A 3 -9.19 -11.29 1.19
N VAL A 4 -9.39 -10.14 0.55
CA VAL A 4 -8.51 -8.98 0.68
C VAL A 4 -9.06 -8.01 1.72
N GLY A 5 -8.30 -7.79 2.79
CA GLY A 5 -8.61 -6.80 3.80
C GLY A 5 -8.21 -5.38 3.34
N VAL A 6 -9.10 -4.41 3.46
CA VAL A 6 -8.79 -2.99 3.20
C VAL A 6 -9.05 -2.19 4.47
N ALA A 7 -8.04 -1.50 4.99
CA ALA A 7 -8.19 -0.66 6.17
C ALA A 7 -9.12 0.54 5.87
N MET A 8 -10.26 0.62 6.58
CA MET A 8 -11.39 1.49 6.24
C MET A 8 -11.47 2.77 7.06
N LEU A 9 -10.38 3.23 7.61
CA LEU A 9 -10.43 4.35 8.55
C LEU A 9 -10.58 5.70 7.86
N GLN A 10 -9.79 5.98 6.84
CA GLN A 10 -9.88 7.16 5.94
C GLN A 10 -9.02 6.95 4.69
N GLY A 11 -9.31 7.68 3.62
CA GLY A 11 -8.48 7.75 2.41
C GLY A 11 -9.08 7.06 1.18
N ALA A 12 -8.25 6.73 0.20
CA ALA A 12 -8.61 6.20 -1.13
C ALA A 12 -9.02 4.71 -1.11
N ARG A 13 -9.87 4.33 -0.17
CA ARG A 13 -10.27 2.94 0.05
C ARG A 13 -11.16 2.36 -1.06
N HIS A 14 -12.08 3.17 -1.59
CA HIS A 14 -12.99 2.73 -2.65
C HIS A 14 -12.24 2.51 -3.95
N GLU A 15 -11.28 3.36 -4.26
CA GLU A 15 -10.39 3.26 -5.41
C GLU A 15 -9.57 1.97 -5.32
N HIS A 16 -9.00 1.65 -4.14
CA HIS A 16 -8.31 0.37 -3.92
C HIS A 16 -9.25 -0.84 -4.10
N MET A 17 -10.48 -0.78 -3.58
CA MET A 17 -11.46 -1.85 -3.76
C MET A 17 -11.76 -2.09 -5.24
N HIS A 18 -11.92 -1.01 -6.01
CA HIS A 18 -12.13 -1.11 -7.45
C HIS A 18 -10.92 -1.71 -8.17
N SER A 19 -9.71 -1.25 -7.85
CA SER A 19 -8.47 -1.77 -8.43
C SER A 19 -8.25 -3.26 -8.12
N VAL A 20 -8.59 -3.71 -6.89
CA VAL A 20 -8.53 -5.13 -6.52
C VAL A 20 -9.48 -5.96 -7.37
N LEU A 21 -10.72 -5.51 -7.57
CA LEU A 21 -11.69 -6.25 -8.38
C LEU A 21 -11.25 -6.32 -9.86
N SER A 22 -10.73 -5.23 -10.41
CA SER A 22 -10.19 -5.19 -11.77
C SER A 22 -8.96 -6.09 -11.92
N ALA A 23 -8.06 -6.12 -10.93
CA ALA A 23 -6.91 -7.02 -10.91
C ALA A 23 -7.34 -8.49 -10.84
N ALA A 24 -8.33 -8.79 -10.00
CA ALA A 24 -8.88 -10.15 -9.86
C ALA A 24 -9.51 -10.64 -11.17
N GLU A 25 -10.25 -9.78 -11.87
CA GLU A 25 -10.83 -10.11 -13.17
C GLU A 25 -9.74 -10.46 -14.20
N LYS A 26 -8.69 -9.65 -14.30
CA LYS A 26 -7.55 -9.90 -15.20
C LYS A 26 -6.83 -11.21 -14.89
N LEU A 27 -6.70 -11.55 -13.60
CA LEU A 27 -6.04 -12.78 -13.17
C LEU A 27 -6.97 -14.01 -13.16
N GLY A 28 -8.25 -13.84 -13.45
CA GLY A 28 -9.25 -14.92 -13.37
C GLY A 28 -9.48 -15.43 -11.94
N LEU A 29 -9.27 -14.58 -10.93
CA LEU A 29 -9.40 -14.92 -9.52
C LEU A 29 -10.75 -14.51 -8.95
N GLN A 30 -11.27 -15.32 -8.02
CA GLN A 30 -12.42 -14.93 -7.21
C GLN A 30 -11.94 -14.26 -5.93
N VAL A 31 -12.30 -13.00 -5.74
CA VAL A 31 -11.89 -12.19 -4.60
C VAL A 31 -13.09 -11.64 -3.85
N LYS A 32 -13.04 -11.71 -2.51
CA LYS A 32 -13.91 -11.00 -1.59
C LYS A 32 -13.15 -9.87 -0.93
N ILE A 33 -13.71 -8.68 -0.88
CA ILE A 33 -13.13 -7.55 -0.16
C ILE A 33 -13.77 -7.47 1.22
N ARG A 34 -12.92 -7.32 2.25
CA ARG A 34 -13.35 -7.11 3.63
C ARG A 34 -12.85 -5.76 4.14
N GLU A 35 -13.77 -4.93 4.59
CA GLU A 35 -13.44 -3.69 5.28
C GLU A 35 -12.90 -4.01 6.68
N LEU A 36 -11.67 -3.54 6.98
CA LEU A 36 -11.06 -3.73 8.30
C LEU A 36 -11.34 -2.51 9.17
N ARG A 37 -12.23 -2.68 10.13
CA ARG A 37 -12.64 -1.63 11.10
C ARG A 37 -12.24 -1.97 12.53
N LYS A 38 -12.13 -3.23 12.86
CA LYS A 38 -11.78 -3.77 14.18
C LYS A 38 -10.92 -5.03 14.06
N SER A 39 -10.29 -5.43 15.15
CA SER A 39 -9.35 -6.56 15.17
C SER A 39 -9.96 -7.89 14.71
N SER A 40 -11.24 -8.15 14.99
CA SER A 40 -11.90 -9.37 14.51
C SER A 40 -12.09 -9.45 13.01
N ASP A 41 -11.93 -8.34 12.29
CA ASP A 41 -12.05 -8.33 10.82
C ASP A 41 -10.80 -8.88 10.12
N ILE A 42 -9.69 -9.05 10.87
CA ILE A 42 -8.41 -9.58 10.34
C ILE A 42 -8.47 -11.11 10.15
N GLU A 43 -9.32 -11.79 10.90
CA GLU A 43 -9.37 -13.25 10.87
C GLU A 43 -9.74 -13.78 9.47
N GLY A 44 -8.88 -14.63 8.91
CA GLY A 44 -9.10 -15.29 7.62
C GLY A 44 -9.02 -14.34 6.40
N ILE A 45 -8.23 -13.26 6.48
CA ILE A 45 -7.82 -12.52 5.29
C ILE A 45 -6.57 -13.14 4.68
N ASP A 46 -6.43 -13.05 3.36
CA ASP A 46 -5.30 -13.59 2.60
C ASP A 46 -4.32 -12.50 2.14
N ALA A 47 -4.73 -11.24 2.17
CA ALA A 47 -3.92 -10.06 1.82
C ALA A 47 -4.47 -8.82 2.50
N VAL A 48 -3.64 -7.77 2.65
CA VAL A 48 -4.09 -6.51 3.22
C VAL A 48 -3.62 -5.30 2.43
N ILE A 49 -4.49 -4.29 2.35
CA ILE A 49 -4.18 -2.95 1.82
C ILE A 49 -4.28 -1.93 2.94
N LEU A 50 -3.24 -1.13 3.09
CA LEU A 50 -3.20 0.06 3.93
C LEU A 50 -3.28 1.29 3.01
N PRO A 51 -4.47 1.90 2.83
CA PRO A 51 -4.66 3.01 1.91
C PRO A 51 -3.94 4.28 2.32
N GLY A 52 -3.78 5.21 1.38
CA GLY A 52 -3.44 6.59 1.66
C GLY A 52 -4.49 7.28 2.55
N GLY A 53 -4.11 8.40 3.18
CA GLY A 53 -4.98 9.18 4.06
C GLY A 53 -4.19 9.87 5.18
N GLU A 54 -4.89 10.45 6.13
CA GLU A 54 -4.27 11.07 7.31
C GLU A 54 -3.79 9.99 8.29
N SER A 55 -2.48 9.70 8.30
CA SER A 55 -1.92 8.61 9.12
C SER A 55 -2.18 8.80 10.63
N THR A 56 -2.25 10.05 11.10
CA THR A 56 -2.57 10.35 12.50
C THR A 56 -4.03 10.01 12.81
N ALA A 57 -4.95 10.38 11.93
CA ALA A 57 -6.37 10.06 12.08
C ALA A 57 -6.61 8.54 12.02
N MET A 58 -5.92 7.83 11.13
CA MET A 58 -5.97 6.37 11.07
C MET A 58 -5.52 5.73 12.38
N LYS A 59 -4.40 6.19 12.97
CA LYS A 59 -3.91 5.68 14.27
C LYS A 59 -4.87 5.95 15.42
N ILE A 60 -5.46 7.13 15.48
CA ILE A 60 -6.42 7.50 16.52
C ILE A 60 -7.68 6.64 16.42
N ALA A 61 -8.23 6.51 15.23
CA ALA A 61 -9.44 5.74 14.99
C ALA A 61 -9.26 4.24 15.32
N SER A 62 -8.06 3.68 15.09
CA SER A 62 -7.79 2.26 15.37
C SER A 62 -7.53 1.93 16.84
N LYS A 63 -7.16 2.91 17.66
CA LYS A 63 -6.84 2.66 19.07
C LYS A 63 -8.00 2.02 19.85
N SER A 64 -9.22 2.48 19.62
CA SER A 64 -10.43 1.99 20.30
C SER A 64 -10.74 0.54 19.97
N GLU A 65 -10.48 0.10 18.75
CA GLU A 65 -10.81 -1.24 18.26
C GLU A 65 -9.60 -2.21 18.25
N LYS A 66 -8.42 -1.74 18.66
CA LYS A 66 -7.16 -2.50 18.64
C LYS A 66 -6.78 -3.05 17.26
N LEU A 67 -7.37 -2.52 16.19
CA LEU A 67 -7.14 -3.01 14.83
C LEU A 67 -5.65 -3.02 14.48
N PHE A 68 -4.98 -1.88 14.64
CA PHE A 68 -3.59 -1.76 14.19
C PHE A 68 -2.61 -2.60 15.03
N SER A 69 -2.81 -2.72 16.34
CA SER A 69 -1.93 -3.57 17.14
C SER A 69 -2.01 -5.03 16.74
N SER A 70 -3.22 -5.52 16.43
CA SER A 70 -3.42 -6.88 15.92
C SER A 70 -2.85 -7.02 14.49
N LEU A 71 -3.10 -6.04 13.63
CA LEU A 71 -2.64 -6.06 12.24
C LEU A 71 -1.10 -6.06 12.15
N TRP A 72 -0.41 -5.23 12.94
CA TRP A 72 1.06 -5.19 12.98
C TRP A 72 1.65 -6.52 13.42
N LYS A 73 1.02 -7.18 14.38
CA LYS A 73 1.44 -8.51 14.82
C LYS A 73 1.35 -9.52 13.68
N GLU A 74 0.21 -9.62 13.01
CA GLU A 74 0.01 -10.56 11.91
C GLU A 74 0.96 -10.27 10.72
N ILE A 75 1.21 -8.99 10.41
CA ILE A 75 2.17 -8.60 9.37
C ILE A 75 3.61 -8.99 9.78
N SER A 76 4.01 -8.74 11.03
CA SER A 76 5.35 -9.12 11.50
C SER A 76 5.58 -10.64 11.54
N GLU A 77 4.52 -11.42 11.61
CA GLU A 77 4.53 -12.88 11.52
C GLU A 77 4.42 -13.40 10.06
N ASP A 78 4.47 -12.51 9.06
CA ASP A 78 4.39 -12.81 7.61
C ASP A 78 3.13 -13.61 7.21
N LYS A 79 1.99 -13.34 7.87
CA LYS A 79 0.75 -14.08 7.64
C LYS A 79 0.17 -13.86 6.24
N PHE A 80 0.34 -12.69 5.68
CA PHE A 80 -0.22 -12.29 4.39
C PHE A 80 0.58 -11.15 3.74
N PRO A 81 0.54 -10.99 2.40
CA PRO A 81 1.16 -9.87 1.72
C PRO A 81 0.45 -8.55 2.03
N VAL A 82 1.22 -7.47 1.96
CA VAL A 82 0.78 -6.11 2.31
C VAL A 82 1.10 -5.13 1.21
N LEU A 83 0.11 -4.31 0.82
CA LEU A 83 0.30 -3.14 -0.01
C LEU A 83 -0.03 -1.87 0.79
N GLY A 84 1.00 -1.07 1.11
CA GLY A 84 0.84 0.23 1.75
C GLY A 84 1.06 1.37 0.77
N THR A 85 0.10 2.31 0.66
CA THR A 85 0.21 3.47 -0.23
C THR A 85 0.19 4.77 0.56
N CYS A 86 1.02 5.74 0.21
CA CYS A 86 1.10 7.06 0.83
C CYS A 86 1.14 6.98 2.38
N ALA A 87 0.07 7.29 3.09
CA ALA A 87 -0.01 7.17 4.55
C ALA A 87 0.14 5.71 5.04
N GLY A 88 -0.32 4.73 4.28
CA GLY A 88 -0.10 3.31 4.56
C GLY A 88 1.38 2.94 4.57
N ALA A 89 2.15 3.45 3.62
CA ALA A 89 3.60 3.27 3.58
C ALA A 89 4.30 3.92 4.79
N ILE A 90 3.85 5.12 5.20
CA ILE A 90 4.35 5.78 6.42
C ILE A 90 4.11 4.92 7.65
N LEU A 91 2.92 4.30 7.77
CA LEU A 91 2.60 3.44 8.91
C LEU A 91 3.51 2.19 8.95
N LEU A 92 3.77 1.55 7.81
CA LEU A 92 4.68 0.41 7.72
C LEU A 92 6.09 0.76 8.19
N SER A 93 6.63 1.88 7.72
CA SER A 93 7.94 2.37 8.15
C SER A 93 7.97 2.73 9.65
N GLN A 94 6.94 3.40 10.16
CA GLN A 94 6.87 3.79 11.59
C GLN A 94 6.70 2.61 12.56
N GLN A 95 6.23 1.48 12.06
CA GLN A 95 6.10 0.24 12.83
C GLN A 95 7.30 -0.70 12.63
N GLU A 96 8.34 -0.22 11.93
CA GLU A 96 9.54 -1.00 11.62
C GLU A 96 9.23 -2.33 10.89
N LEU A 97 8.13 -2.35 10.12
CA LEU A 97 7.71 -3.49 9.30
C LEU A 97 8.45 -3.51 7.95
N ILE A 98 9.04 -2.38 7.57
CA ILE A 98 10.02 -2.22 6.51
C ILE A 98 11.25 -1.50 7.07
N GLN A 99 12.43 -1.83 6.54
CA GLN A 99 13.70 -1.22 6.98
C GLN A 99 13.85 0.21 6.45
N THR A 100 13.24 0.48 5.29
CA THR A 100 13.34 1.78 4.64
C THR A 100 12.57 2.85 5.41
N GLU A 101 13.28 3.87 5.87
CA GLU A 101 12.67 5.01 6.57
C GLU A 101 11.94 5.96 5.62
N ILE A 102 10.81 6.52 6.10
CA ILE A 102 9.99 7.49 5.36
C ILE A 102 9.96 8.83 6.07
N VAL A 103 10.21 9.90 5.30
CA VAL A 103 10.08 11.29 5.73
C VAL A 103 8.76 11.87 5.25
N ARG A 104 7.98 12.45 6.18
CA ARG A 104 6.72 13.13 5.87
C ARG A 104 6.97 14.52 5.30
N ASN A 105 6.03 15.00 4.46
CA ASN A 105 6.01 16.38 3.95
C ASN A 105 7.29 16.81 3.21
N ALA A 106 7.98 15.90 2.56
CA ALA A 106 9.27 16.16 1.95
C ALA A 106 9.19 16.99 0.65
N PHE A 107 8.04 17.08 -0.01
CA PHE A 107 7.87 17.85 -1.26
C PHE A 107 7.59 19.35 -1.05
N GLY A 108 7.54 19.85 0.19
CA GLY A 108 7.31 21.26 0.49
C GLY A 108 5.86 21.74 0.19
N ARG A 109 5.60 23.02 0.53
CA ARG A 109 4.25 23.61 0.41
C ARG A 109 3.78 23.87 -1.03
N GLN A 110 4.62 23.75 -2.06
CA GLN A 110 4.33 24.24 -3.41
C GLN A 110 3.84 23.15 -4.41
N LYS A 111 3.96 21.86 -4.06
CA LYS A 111 3.44 20.78 -4.93
C LYS A 111 2.61 19.80 -4.13
N GLU A 112 1.36 20.16 -3.89
CA GLU A 112 0.44 19.32 -3.12
C GLU A 112 0.04 18.05 -3.87
N SER A 113 -0.03 18.08 -5.21
CA SER A 113 -0.29 16.92 -6.06
C SER A 113 0.28 17.10 -7.48
N PHE A 114 0.74 16.02 -8.08
CA PHE A 114 1.19 15.96 -9.46
C PHE A 114 1.12 14.54 -10.00
N GLN A 115 1.18 14.41 -11.32
CA GLN A 115 1.34 13.15 -12.02
C GLN A 115 2.66 13.14 -12.77
N SER A 116 3.31 11.99 -12.82
CA SER A 116 4.56 11.81 -13.55
C SER A 116 4.73 10.36 -13.96
N GLU A 117 5.35 10.16 -15.12
CA GLU A 117 5.85 8.85 -15.49
C GLU A 117 6.99 8.47 -14.53
N ILE A 118 6.93 7.25 -14.01
CA ILE A 118 7.94 6.66 -13.13
C ILE A 118 8.43 5.34 -13.71
N ARG A 119 9.69 5.00 -13.43
CA ARG A 119 10.25 3.68 -13.73
C ARG A 119 9.81 2.70 -12.64
N VAL A 120 9.38 1.51 -13.02
CA VAL A 120 8.99 0.43 -12.10
C VAL A 120 9.59 -0.91 -12.54
N GLU A 121 9.93 -1.75 -11.58
CA GLU A 121 10.42 -3.11 -11.81
C GLU A 121 9.38 -4.15 -11.35
N ILE A 122 8.14 -3.95 -11.80
CA ILE A 122 7.01 -4.85 -11.57
C ILE A 122 6.08 -4.85 -12.80
N GLY A 123 5.60 -6.04 -13.16
CA GLY A 123 4.77 -6.22 -14.36
C GLY A 123 5.60 -6.28 -15.65
N GLU A 124 4.93 -6.20 -16.79
CA GLU A 124 5.54 -6.35 -18.12
C GLU A 124 6.23 -5.08 -18.64
N SER A 125 5.76 -3.91 -18.23
CA SER A 125 6.30 -2.61 -18.63
C SER A 125 7.08 -1.95 -17.51
N ASN A 126 8.20 -1.34 -17.82
CA ASN A 126 9.01 -0.58 -16.86
C ASN A 126 8.51 0.85 -16.63
N SER A 127 7.41 1.26 -17.28
CA SER A 127 6.81 2.58 -17.13
C SER A 127 5.45 2.47 -16.43
N PHE A 128 5.16 3.42 -15.54
CA PHE A 128 3.90 3.56 -14.84
C PHE A 128 3.56 5.03 -14.62
N GLN A 129 2.29 5.40 -14.74
CA GLN A 129 1.83 6.77 -14.45
C GLN A 129 1.61 6.94 -12.95
N GLY A 130 2.59 7.48 -12.25
CA GLY A 130 2.50 7.75 -10.81
C GLY A 130 1.63 8.96 -10.50
N VAL A 131 0.70 8.81 -9.54
CA VAL A 131 -0.13 9.91 -9.00
C VAL A 131 0.33 10.20 -7.57
N PHE A 132 0.84 11.41 -7.36
CA PHE A 132 1.40 11.85 -6.07
C PHE A 132 0.49 12.91 -5.46
N ILE A 133 0.04 12.71 -4.22
CA ILE A 133 -0.81 13.65 -3.46
C ILE A 133 -0.16 13.85 -2.10
N ARG A 134 0.46 15.02 -1.87
CA ARG A 134 1.21 15.32 -0.64
C ARG A 134 2.11 14.16 -0.21
N ALA A 135 2.77 13.55 -1.21
CA ALA A 135 3.47 12.29 -1.07
C ALA A 135 4.62 12.40 -0.04
N PRO A 136 4.83 11.36 0.79
CA PRO A 136 6.04 11.24 1.58
C PRO A 136 7.23 10.87 0.68
N ARG A 137 8.44 10.87 1.25
CA ARG A 137 9.66 10.40 0.58
C ARG A 137 10.32 9.31 1.39
N PHE A 138 10.89 8.34 0.72
CA PHE A 138 11.86 7.46 1.34
C PHE A 138 13.16 8.20 1.58
N LYS A 139 13.87 7.87 2.66
CA LYS A 139 15.26 8.29 2.84
C LYS A 139 16.14 7.63 1.79
N GLU A 140 17.23 8.28 1.43
CA GLU A 140 18.25 7.72 0.54
C GLU A 140 18.80 6.39 1.10
N GLY A 141 19.17 5.46 0.20
CA GLY A 141 19.80 4.20 0.57
C GLY A 141 18.83 3.05 0.85
N SER A 142 17.65 3.05 0.26
CA SER A 142 16.79 1.85 0.29
C SER A 142 17.45 0.66 -0.42
N ASP A 143 17.50 -0.49 0.26
CA ASP A 143 18.08 -1.72 -0.29
C ASP A 143 17.09 -2.54 -1.16
N PHE A 144 15.82 -2.14 -1.20
CA PHE A 144 14.75 -2.90 -1.87
C PHE A 144 13.89 -2.06 -2.82
N PRO A 145 14.49 -1.18 -3.65
CA PRO A 145 13.73 -0.28 -4.50
C PRO A 145 13.07 -1.05 -5.65
N ILE A 146 11.81 -0.71 -6.00
CA ILE A 146 11.07 -1.26 -7.13
C ILE A 146 10.39 -0.18 -8.00
N ALA A 147 10.42 1.08 -7.57
CA ALA A 147 9.87 2.19 -8.34
C ALA A 147 10.68 3.48 -8.11
N TRP A 148 10.88 4.25 -9.19
CA TRP A 148 11.69 5.48 -9.18
C TRP A 148 11.01 6.60 -9.94
N LEU A 149 10.99 7.79 -9.31
CA LEU A 149 10.71 9.07 -9.96
C LEU A 149 12.06 9.72 -10.29
N LYS A 150 12.53 9.60 -11.56
CA LYS A 150 13.90 9.90 -11.94
C LYS A 150 14.87 9.03 -11.12
N ASP A 151 15.71 9.65 -10.27
CA ASP A 151 16.67 8.97 -9.41
C ASP A 151 16.15 8.73 -7.98
N GLU A 152 14.95 9.24 -7.65
CA GLU A 152 14.36 9.12 -6.33
C GLU A 152 13.55 7.84 -6.21
N VAL A 153 13.81 7.03 -5.18
CA VAL A 153 13.02 5.84 -4.86
C VAL A 153 11.63 6.28 -4.36
N VAL A 154 10.58 5.78 -5.01
CA VAL A 154 9.18 6.06 -4.67
C VAL A 154 8.38 4.80 -4.37
N GLY A 155 8.99 3.64 -4.48
CA GLY A 155 8.42 2.34 -4.09
C GLY A 155 9.49 1.35 -3.67
N VAL A 156 9.22 0.59 -2.61
CA VAL A 156 10.09 -0.49 -2.10
C VAL A 156 9.28 -1.76 -1.91
N LYS A 157 9.94 -2.92 -2.04
CA LYS A 157 9.37 -4.24 -1.76
C LYS A 157 10.31 -5.03 -0.86
N GLU A 158 9.93 -5.22 0.39
CA GLU A 158 10.69 -5.98 1.39
C GLU A 158 9.90 -7.25 1.75
N GLY A 159 10.37 -8.41 1.27
CA GLY A 159 9.62 -9.67 1.41
C GLY A 159 8.23 -9.59 0.76
N ARG A 160 7.20 -9.85 1.54
CA ARG A 160 5.78 -9.77 1.12
C ARG A 160 5.14 -8.41 1.44
N ILE A 161 5.93 -7.37 1.72
CA ILE A 161 5.44 -6.01 1.99
C ILE A 161 5.90 -5.08 0.87
N MET A 162 4.95 -4.40 0.25
CA MET A 162 5.20 -3.33 -0.71
C MET A 162 4.72 -2.00 -0.16
N ALA A 163 5.59 -1.01 -0.18
CA ALA A 163 5.31 0.35 0.28
C ALA A 163 5.55 1.35 -0.86
N LEU A 164 4.53 2.12 -1.20
CA LEU A 164 4.56 3.10 -2.28
C LEU A 164 4.25 4.49 -1.74
N THR A 165 5.00 5.51 -2.19
CA THR A 165 4.73 6.91 -1.81
C THR A 165 3.64 7.56 -2.64
N PHE A 166 3.24 6.94 -3.75
CA PHE A 166 2.22 7.38 -4.68
C PHE A 166 0.93 6.56 -4.55
N HIS A 167 -0.07 6.91 -5.36
CA HIS A 167 -1.42 6.33 -5.36
C HIS A 167 -1.67 5.50 -6.63
N PRO A 168 -1.33 4.20 -6.67
CA PRO A 168 -1.57 3.35 -7.84
C PRO A 168 -3.06 3.13 -8.10
N GLU A 169 -3.89 3.21 -7.06
CA GLU A 169 -5.34 3.05 -7.12
C GLU A 169 -6.07 4.16 -7.90
N LEU A 170 -5.39 5.26 -8.18
CA LEU A 170 -5.93 6.38 -8.98
C LEU A 170 -5.62 6.26 -10.47
N THR A 171 -5.15 5.10 -10.92
CA THR A 171 -4.88 4.79 -12.31
C THR A 171 -5.65 3.55 -12.75
N THR A 172 -5.70 3.29 -14.06
CA THR A 172 -6.31 2.07 -14.62
C THR A 172 -5.33 0.88 -14.67
N ASP A 173 -4.05 1.12 -14.36
CA ASP A 173 -3.02 0.09 -14.32
C ASP A 173 -3.01 -0.59 -12.94
N THR A 174 -3.43 -1.83 -12.91
CA THR A 174 -3.67 -2.60 -11.68
C THR A 174 -2.48 -3.46 -11.24
N ARG A 175 -1.29 -3.33 -11.86
CA ARG A 175 -0.14 -4.22 -11.63
C ARG A 175 0.27 -4.38 -10.17
N PHE A 176 0.15 -3.35 -9.33
CA PHE A 176 0.47 -3.42 -7.90
C PHE A 176 -0.58 -4.22 -7.12
N HIS A 177 -1.84 -4.15 -7.53
CA HIS A 177 -2.92 -4.96 -6.97
C HIS A 177 -2.86 -6.40 -7.50
N GLU A 178 -2.47 -6.59 -8.77
CA GLU A 178 -2.19 -7.92 -9.34
C GLU A 178 -1.04 -8.61 -8.59
N TRP A 179 0.04 -7.87 -8.28
CA TRP A 179 1.12 -8.37 -7.44
C TRP A 179 0.60 -8.84 -6.07
N LEU A 180 -0.20 -8.01 -5.39
CA LEU A 180 -0.76 -8.35 -4.07
C LEU A 180 -1.58 -9.65 -4.11
N LEU A 181 -2.42 -9.81 -5.13
CA LEU A 181 -3.23 -11.02 -5.31
C LEU A 181 -2.38 -12.25 -5.65
N THR A 182 -1.34 -12.07 -6.46
CA THR A 182 -0.40 -13.14 -6.81
C THR A 182 0.40 -13.62 -5.61
N GLU A 183 0.89 -12.71 -4.77
CA GLU A 183 1.56 -13.06 -3.51
C GLU A 183 0.62 -13.76 -2.50
N ALA A 184 -0.68 -13.47 -2.55
CA ALA A 184 -1.66 -14.08 -1.65
C ALA A 184 -1.99 -15.55 -1.98
N ILE A 185 -1.71 -16.00 -3.21
CA ILE A 185 -1.94 -17.39 -3.63
C ILE A 185 -0.68 -18.27 -3.58
N ASN A 186 0.49 -17.67 -3.35
CA ASN A 186 1.78 -18.36 -3.20
C ASN A 186 2.09 -18.64 -1.72
#